data_db16e6b24b7ccf57f7ef5b35fa95785f
#
_entry.id   db16e6b24b7ccf57f7ef5b35fa95785f
#
_cell.length_a   1.000
_cell.length_b   1.000
_cell.length_c   1.000
_cell.angle_alpha   90.00
_cell.angle_beta   90.00
_cell.angle_gamma   90.00
#
_symmetry.space_group_name_H-M   'P 1'
#
loop_
_entity.id
_entity.type
_entity.pdbx_description
1 polymer ?
#
loop_
_entity_poly.entity_id
_entity_poly.type
_entity_poly.pdbx_seq_one_letter_code
_entity_poly.pdbx_strand_id
1 'polypeptide(L)'
;MVRVRIPQCPTSLWTLLLAVALVLGIGAAVARAQANLQAQWARSKHANRLLATLESSADGFRGAAAAHCGRCHAQQGFLAWLPQLQRGNPGLIAKPDGSPADVPFLLGLGLSRRTVQPITCTTCHQDDFRLRQAGTTPLLPAGFRAIGVGLGAQCMLCHNSRNGAVAWNQEDPRRYTAPHTSSQADVLLGKNVFFLDYGNNFISPHASFIGDSCVTCHVRFGRESHTFKADATSCARCHGRDLTMERVQGPARTLLHELRAAIEAKIMANRARIQVVRVWSARAYAYVDTVTIDPAAIQRVELAEIAGQQGVTLTLAGGRRIQSQLGELRDAQGRPSFATSDPIVRAGWNYWLLEGDGSVGVHNPRFVRQVVLTTLEALR
;
A
#
# COMPACT_ATOMS: atom_id res chain seq x y z
N MET A 1 -53.14 9.72 57.52
CA MET A 1 -51.81 9.42 56.91
C MET A 1 -51.68 7.92 56.73
N VAL A 2 -51.88 7.40 55.56
CA VAL A 2 -51.74 5.97 55.22
C VAL A 2 -50.31 5.72 54.80
N ARG A 3 -49.55 4.99 55.58
CA ARG A 3 -48.19 4.55 55.19
C ARG A 3 -48.28 3.36 54.23
N VAL A 4 -48.00 3.60 52.95
CA VAL A 4 -47.81 2.54 51.95
C VAL A 4 -46.46 1.86 52.26
N ARG A 5 -46.50 0.61 52.74
CA ARG A 5 -45.32 -0.26 52.80
C ARG A 5 -45.05 -0.80 51.39
N ILE A 6 -43.96 -0.39 50.78
CA ILE A 6 -43.42 -1.04 49.56
C ILE A 6 -42.84 -2.38 49.98
N PRO A 7 -43.30 -3.52 49.43
CA PRO A 7 -42.70 -4.83 49.71
C PRO A 7 -41.28 -4.86 49.20
N GLN A 8 -40.30 -5.08 50.07
CA GLN A 8 -38.94 -5.44 49.67
C GLN A 8 -39.00 -6.84 49.07
N CYS A 9 -38.81 -6.98 47.76
CA CYS A 9 -38.65 -8.25 47.08
C CYS A 9 -37.28 -8.81 47.50
N PRO A 10 -37.18 -9.97 48.20
CA PRO A 10 -35.90 -10.56 48.54
C PRO A 10 -35.26 -11.00 47.21
N THR A 11 -34.15 -10.36 46.82
CA THR A 11 -33.30 -10.86 45.76
C THR A 11 -32.83 -12.25 46.13
N SER A 12 -33.40 -13.28 45.53
CA SER A 12 -33.09 -14.65 45.88
C SER A 12 -31.63 -14.95 45.53
N LEU A 13 -30.94 -15.73 46.33
CA LEU A 13 -29.54 -16.15 46.07
C LEU A 13 -29.39 -16.68 44.60
N TRP A 14 -30.43 -17.27 44.06
CA TRP A 14 -30.52 -17.76 42.69
C TRP A 14 -30.47 -16.65 41.65
N THR A 15 -31.08 -15.49 41.86
CA THR A 15 -30.99 -14.35 40.95
C THR A 15 -29.58 -13.76 40.93
N LEU A 16 -28.91 -13.72 42.07
CA LEU A 16 -27.53 -13.29 42.18
C LEU A 16 -26.57 -14.27 41.46
N LEU A 17 -26.75 -15.58 41.65
CA LEU A 17 -25.94 -16.61 41.00
C LEU A 17 -26.15 -16.61 39.47
N LEU A 18 -27.39 -16.44 39.02
CA LEU A 18 -27.67 -16.31 37.55
C LEU A 18 -27.04 -15.05 36.97
N ALA A 19 -27.09 -13.92 37.68
CA ALA A 19 -26.45 -12.69 37.22
C ALA A 19 -24.93 -12.84 37.10
N VAL A 20 -24.29 -13.44 38.14
CA VAL A 20 -22.85 -13.73 38.12
C VAL A 20 -22.47 -14.70 37.00
N ALA A 21 -23.24 -15.79 36.80
CA ALA A 21 -23.00 -16.74 35.71
C ALA A 21 -23.14 -16.09 34.33
N LEU A 22 -24.12 -15.19 34.18
CA LEU A 22 -24.30 -14.43 32.93
C LEU A 22 -23.12 -13.49 32.65
N VAL A 23 -22.67 -12.73 33.67
CA VAL A 23 -21.52 -11.84 33.52
C VAL A 23 -20.24 -12.61 33.20
N LEU A 24 -20.00 -13.73 33.90
CA LEU A 24 -18.85 -14.60 33.61
C LEU A 24 -18.93 -15.23 32.21
N GLY A 25 -20.13 -15.67 31.81
CA GLY A 25 -20.36 -16.20 30.46
C GLY A 25 -20.10 -15.17 29.35
N ILE A 26 -20.62 -13.96 29.53
CA ILE A 26 -20.36 -12.85 28.59
C ILE A 26 -18.86 -12.51 28.59
N GLY A 27 -18.22 -12.41 29.73
CA GLY A 27 -16.78 -12.11 29.84
C GLY A 27 -15.93 -13.16 29.10
N ALA A 28 -16.25 -14.46 29.28
CA ALA A 28 -15.57 -15.55 28.59
C ALA A 28 -15.79 -15.52 27.05
N ALA A 29 -17.00 -15.18 26.60
CA ALA A 29 -17.31 -15.06 25.19
C ALA A 29 -16.55 -13.88 24.55
N VAL A 30 -16.50 -12.73 25.20
CA VAL A 30 -15.74 -11.55 24.74
C VAL A 30 -14.25 -11.87 24.68
N ALA A 31 -13.69 -12.52 25.72
CA ALA A 31 -12.27 -12.89 25.73
C ALA A 31 -11.91 -13.86 24.58
N ARG A 32 -12.77 -14.83 24.29
CA ARG A 32 -12.59 -15.74 23.13
C ARG A 32 -12.67 -15.03 21.80
N ALA A 33 -13.59 -14.07 21.65
CA ALA A 33 -13.72 -13.29 20.43
C ALA A 33 -12.46 -12.41 20.20
N GLN A 34 -11.96 -11.78 21.25
CA GLN A 34 -10.72 -10.98 21.17
C GLN A 34 -9.50 -11.86 20.84
N ALA A 35 -9.35 -13.01 21.48
CA ALA A 35 -8.27 -13.96 21.19
C ALA A 35 -8.31 -14.43 19.73
N ASN A 36 -9.50 -14.66 19.17
CA ASN A 36 -9.67 -15.04 17.76
C ASN A 36 -9.25 -13.89 16.82
N LEU A 37 -9.67 -12.65 17.07
CA LEU A 37 -9.28 -11.48 16.27
C LEU A 37 -7.77 -11.25 16.31
N GLN A 38 -7.15 -11.38 17.49
CA GLN A 38 -5.70 -11.27 17.64
C GLN A 38 -4.97 -12.37 16.87
N ALA A 39 -5.47 -13.62 16.88
CA ALA A 39 -4.90 -14.72 16.13
C ALA A 39 -5.05 -14.51 14.61
N GLN A 40 -6.14 -13.91 14.15
CA GLN A 40 -6.32 -13.54 12.74
C GLN A 40 -5.33 -12.44 12.34
N TRP A 41 -5.24 -11.36 13.12
CA TRP A 41 -4.27 -10.29 12.89
C TRP A 41 -2.84 -10.82 12.83
N ALA A 42 -2.45 -11.70 13.74
CA ALA A 42 -1.10 -12.27 13.80
C ALA A 42 -0.71 -13.05 12.52
N ARG A 43 -1.70 -13.55 11.75
CA ARG A 43 -1.51 -14.18 10.44
C ARG A 43 -1.56 -13.19 9.27
N SER A 44 -1.85 -11.92 9.52
CA SER A 44 -1.90 -10.89 8.48
C SER A 44 -0.52 -10.32 8.17
N LYS A 45 -0.37 -9.69 7.00
CA LYS A 45 0.84 -8.96 6.64
C LYS A 45 1.07 -7.74 7.55
N HIS A 46 0.04 -7.20 8.20
CA HIS A 46 0.17 -6.09 9.15
C HIS A 46 0.97 -6.46 10.39
N ALA A 47 0.96 -7.71 10.82
CA ALA A 47 1.73 -8.20 11.97
C ALA A 47 3.23 -8.44 11.67
N ASN A 48 3.72 -8.10 10.48
CA ASN A 48 5.09 -8.37 10.06
C ASN A 48 6.10 -7.46 10.77
N ARG A 49 6.61 -7.93 11.91
CA ARG A 49 7.62 -7.20 12.69
C ARG A 49 8.96 -7.06 11.97
N LEU A 50 9.35 -8.05 11.17
CA LEU A 50 10.60 -7.96 10.41
C LEU A 50 10.55 -6.79 9.42
N LEU A 51 9.45 -6.67 8.67
CA LEU A 51 9.25 -5.55 7.75
C LEU A 51 9.23 -4.21 8.49
N ALA A 52 8.52 -4.10 9.62
CA ALA A 52 8.51 -2.90 10.44
C ALA A 52 9.94 -2.51 10.88
N THR A 53 10.73 -3.50 11.31
CA THR A 53 12.14 -3.28 11.71
C THR A 53 12.99 -2.80 10.54
N LEU A 54 12.91 -3.44 9.39
CA LEU A 54 13.69 -3.07 8.20
C LEU A 54 13.31 -1.68 7.66
N GLU A 55 12.02 -1.36 7.66
CA GLU A 55 11.52 -0.14 7.02
C GLU A 55 11.46 1.07 7.96
N SER A 56 11.41 0.86 9.28
CA SER A 56 11.07 1.96 10.21
C SER A 56 12.05 2.17 11.35
N SER A 57 13.15 1.41 11.43
CA SER A 57 14.13 1.60 12.50
C SER A 57 15.13 2.70 12.16
N ALA A 58 15.19 3.72 12.99
CA ALA A 58 16.12 4.85 12.83
C ALA A 58 17.57 4.50 13.23
N ASP A 59 17.76 3.52 14.13
CA ASP A 59 19.07 2.94 14.48
C ASP A 59 19.48 1.78 13.53
N GLY A 60 18.72 1.57 12.46
CA GLY A 60 18.96 0.58 11.43
C GLY A 60 19.37 1.20 10.11
N PHE A 61 19.09 0.47 9.05
CA PHE A 61 19.39 0.85 7.67
C PHE A 61 18.76 2.19 7.24
N ARG A 62 17.57 2.55 7.79
CA ARG A 62 16.84 3.74 7.34
C ARG A 62 17.37 5.06 7.90
N GLY A 63 17.97 5.08 9.07
CA GLY A 63 18.38 6.33 9.70
C GLY A 63 17.22 7.33 9.77
N ALA A 64 17.45 8.58 9.37
CA ALA A 64 16.41 9.62 9.30
C ALA A 64 15.29 9.31 8.29
N ALA A 65 15.53 8.45 7.29
CA ALA A 65 14.51 8.03 6.33
C ALA A 65 13.39 7.17 6.98
N ALA A 66 13.58 6.70 8.22
CA ALA A 66 12.52 6.10 9.02
C ALA A 66 11.32 7.04 9.22
N ALA A 67 11.52 8.37 9.18
CA ALA A 67 10.44 9.37 9.17
C ALA A 67 9.50 9.21 7.96
N HIS A 68 10.00 8.69 6.86
CA HIS A 68 9.22 8.44 5.64
C HIS A 68 8.48 7.11 5.71
N CYS A 69 9.19 6.03 6.01
CA CYS A 69 8.64 4.67 5.96
C CYS A 69 7.78 4.36 7.19
N GLY A 70 8.18 4.84 8.36
CA GLY A 70 7.50 4.60 9.63
C GLY A 70 6.05 5.09 9.70
N ARG A 71 5.66 6.05 8.83
CA ARG A 71 4.27 6.52 8.73
C ARG A 71 3.28 5.38 8.47
N CYS A 72 3.68 4.38 7.68
CA CYS A 72 2.84 3.30 7.19
C CYS A 72 3.32 1.91 7.63
N HIS A 73 4.59 1.77 8.06
CA HIS A 73 5.19 0.48 8.39
C HIS A 73 5.40 0.26 9.90
N ALA A 74 5.12 1.28 10.75
CA ALA A 74 5.24 1.15 12.20
C ALA A 74 4.10 1.84 12.93
N GLN A 75 3.58 1.19 14.00
CA GLN A 75 2.55 1.78 14.85
C GLN A 75 2.95 3.15 15.39
N GLN A 76 4.13 3.26 16.01
CA GLN A 76 4.60 4.50 16.64
C GLN A 76 4.74 5.62 15.63
N GLY A 77 5.29 5.31 14.45
CA GLY A 77 5.43 6.28 13.36
C GLY A 77 4.09 6.75 12.82
N PHE A 78 3.13 5.85 12.65
CA PHE A 78 1.78 6.20 12.22
C PHE A 78 1.08 7.12 13.24
N LEU A 79 1.13 6.77 14.52
CA LEU A 79 0.48 7.55 15.58
C LEU A 79 1.10 8.95 15.74
N ALA A 80 2.41 9.08 15.54
CA ALA A 80 3.08 10.38 15.53
C ALA A 80 2.71 11.23 14.30
N TRP A 81 2.51 10.57 13.15
CA TRP A 81 2.19 11.24 11.88
C TRP A 81 0.70 11.61 11.72
N LEU A 82 -0.22 10.80 12.26
CA LEU A 82 -1.66 10.96 12.05
C LEU A 82 -2.20 12.37 12.37
N PRO A 83 -1.85 13.01 13.50
CA PRO A 83 -2.33 14.37 13.79
C PRO A 83 -1.86 15.41 12.76
N GLN A 84 -0.64 15.25 12.23
CA GLN A 84 -0.09 16.09 11.17
C GLN A 84 -0.87 15.90 9.87
N LEU A 85 -1.12 14.64 9.48
CA LEU A 85 -1.90 14.29 8.30
C LEU A 85 -3.32 14.87 8.39
N GLN A 86 -3.99 14.75 9.54
CA GLN A 86 -5.35 15.26 9.74
C GLN A 86 -5.44 16.78 9.62
N ARG A 87 -4.36 17.50 9.91
CA ARG A 87 -4.24 18.95 9.65
C ARG A 87 -3.91 19.29 8.19
N GLY A 88 -3.90 18.28 7.30
CA GLY A 88 -3.69 18.48 5.86
C GLY A 88 -2.22 18.46 5.42
N ASN A 89 -1.29 18.07 6.29
CA ASN A 89 0.11 17.90 5.93
C ASN A 89 0.47 16.42 5.75
N PRO A 90 0.48 15.88 4.52
CA PRO A 90 0.82 14.49 4.23
C PRO A 90 2.33 14.21 4.21
N GLY A 91 3.16 15.19 4.56
CA GLY A 91 4.62 15.09 4.56
C GLY A 91 5.18 13.99 5.45
N LEU A 92 6.49 14.00 5.63
CA LEU A 92 7.19 13.06 6.52
C LEU A 92 6.78 13.31 7.99
N ILE A 93 7.05 12.35 8.87
CA ILE A 93 6.99 12.62 10.31
C ILE A 93 7.88 13.83 10.61
N ALA A 94 7.32 14.83 11.26
CA ALA A 94 8.01 16.04 11.67
C ALA A 94 8.01 16.16 13.19
N LYS A 95 8.94 16.96 13.73
CA LYS A 95 8.95 17.36 15.14
C LYS A 95 7.76 18.29 15.46
N PRO A 96 7.41 18.49 16.72
CA PRO A 96 6.28 19.35 17.11
C PRO A 96 6.38 20.79 16.62
N ASP A 97 7.60 21.31 16.43
CA ASP A 97 7.89 22.62 15.86
C ASP A 97 7.82 22.68 14.33
N GLY A 98 7.48 21.56 13.69
CA GLY A 98 7.40 21.42 12.23
C GLY A 98 8.74 21.14 11.54
N SER A 99 9.85 21.13 12.26
CA SER A 99 11.17 20.80 11.68
C SER A 99 11.27 19.31 11.30
N PRO A 100 12.16 18.93 10.37
CA PRO A 100 12.37 17.55 9.99
C PRO A 100 12.77 16.67 11.18
N ALA A 101 12.17 15.47 11.26
CA ALA A 101 12.55 14.50 12.26
C ALA A 101 13.97 13.96 12.00
N ASP A 102 14.81 14.02 13.02
CA ASP A 102 16.13 13.42 13.04
C ASP A 102 16.14 12.06 13.74
N VAL A 103 17.27 11.37 13.70
CA VAL A 103 17.43 10.04 14.32
C VAL A 103 17.13 10.06 15.82
N PRO A 104 17.65 10.98 16.66
CA PRO A 104 17.33 11.05 18.06
C PRO A 104 15.81 11.18 18.33
N PHE A 105 15.14 12.05 17.62
CA PHE A 105 13.68 12.23 17.73
C PHE A 105 12.93 10.94 17.40
N LEU A 106 13.27 10.29 16.28
CA LEU A 106 12.64 9.04 15.86
C LEU A 106 12.87 7.90 16.86
N LEU A 107 14.06 7.82 17.45
CA LEU A 107 14.35 6.87 18.52
C LEU A 107 13.51 7.17 19.78
N GLY A 108 13.30 8.44 20.11
CA GLY A 108 12.40 8.87 21.18
C GLY A 108 10.95 8.47 20.94
N LEU A 109 10.49 8.35 19.71
CA LEU A 109 9.19 7.78 19.33
C LEU A 109 9.14 6.26 19.48
N GLY A 110 10.25 5.58 19.75
CA GLY A 110 10.35 4.13 19.79
C GLY A 110 10.60 3.46 18.44
N LEU A 111 11.02 4.21 17.42
CA LEU A 111 11.40 3.68 16.12
C LEU A 111 12.83 3.14 16.12
N SER A 112 13.11 2.18 17.00
CA SER A 112 14.37 1.44 17.05
C SER A 112 14.18 -0.03 16.70
N ARG A 113 15.25 -0.74 16.31
CA ARG A 113 15.22 -2.17 16.02
C ARG A 113 14.66 -3.03 17.17
N ARG A 114 14.79 -2.54 18.41
CA ARG A 114 14.31 -3.26 19.60
C ARG A 114 12.86 -3.00 19.91
N THR A 115 12.37 -1.79 19.69
CA THR A 115 11.08 -1.29 20.20
C THR A 115 10.02 -1.06 19.13
N VAL A 116 10.41 -0.99 17.84
CA VAL A 116 9.46 -0.77 16.74
C VAL A 116 8.39 -1.86 16.73
N GLN A 117 7.14 -1.44 16.59
CA GLN A 117 5.98 -2.34 16.47
C GLN A 117 5.45 -2.32 15.05
N PRO A 118 4.98 -3.47 14.54
CA PRO A 118 4.26 -3.51 13.25
C PRO A 118 2.94 -2.73 13.37
N ILE A 119 2.11 -2.80 12.34
CA ILE A 119 0.76 -2.23 12.36
C ILE A 119 -0.11 -3.07 13.30
N THR A 120 -0.45 -2.54 14.46
CA THR A 120 -1.23 -3.22 15.50
C THR A 120 -2.68 -2.72 15.54
N CYS A 121 -3.48 -3.27 16.46
CA CYS A 121 -4.86 -2.86 16.66
C CYS A 121 -4.99 -1.35 16.90
N THR A 122 -4.13 -0.77 17.72
CA THR A 122 -4.16 0.66 18.06
C THR A 122 -3.72 1.57 16.93
N THR A 123 -3.10 1.05 15.87
CA THR A 123 -2.82 1.83 14.65
C THR A 123 -4.12 2.21 13.94
N CYS A 124 -5.09 1.29 13.89
CA CYS A 124 -6.37 1.50 13.22
C CYS A 124 -7.46 1.96 14.18
N HIS A 125 -7.49 1.41 15.40
CA HIS A 125 -8.55 1.64 16.38
C HIS A 125 -8.14 2.62 17.48
N GLN A 126 -9.13 3.39 17.95
CA GLN A 126 -9.08 4.15 19.19
C GLN A 126 -9.39 3.22 20.38
N ASP A 127 -9.30 3.73 21.60
CA ASP A 127 -9.54 2.94 22.82
C ASP A 127 -10.98 2.41 22.91
N ASP A 128 -11.93 3.07 22.25
CA ASP A 128 -13.33 2.67 22.13
C ASP A 128 -13.61 1.78 20.89
N PHE A 129 -12.57 1.22 20.28
CA PHE A 129 -12.59 0.38 19.08
C PHE A 129 -13.09 1.07 17.78
N ARG A 130 -13.43 2.36 17.80
CA ARG A 130 -13.71 3.10 16.57
C ARG A 130 -12.44 3.24 15.73
N LEU A 131 -12.60 3.26 14.41
CA LEU A 131 -11.47 3.57 13.53
C LEU A 131 -11.05 5.03 13.69
N ARG A 132 -9.74 5.28 13.59
CA ARG A 132 -9.15 6.62 13.71
C ARG A 132 -9.51 7.54 12.56
N GLN A 133 -9.87 6.96 11.41
CA GLN A 133 -10.31 7.68 10.22
C GLN A 133 -11.52 7.00 9.59
N ALA A 134 -12.52 7.79 9.20
CA ALA A 134 -13.71 7.34 8.49
C ALA A 134 -14.26 8.45 7.58
N GLY A 135 -15.13 8.09 6.65
CA GLY A 135 -15.83 9.00 5.74
C GLY A 135 -14.94 9.51 4.61
N THR A 136 -14.25 10.61 4.81
CA THR A 136 -13.36 11.24 3.84
C THR A 136 -11.94 11.26 4.38
N THR A 137 -10.95 10.94 3.54
CA THR A 137 -9.54 11.01 3.97
C THR A 137 -9.06 12.46 4.04
N PRO A 138 -8.05 12.77 4.88
CA PRO A 138 -7.25 13.98 4.67
C PRO A 138 -6.57 13.93 3.30
N LEU A 139 -5.81 14.97 2.95
CA LEU A 139 -4.94 14.93 1.76
C LEU A 139 -3.93 13.79 1.92
N LEU A 140 -4.01 12.78 1.05
CA LEU A 140 -3.11 11.64 1.07
C LEU A 140 -1.73 12.01 0.52
N PRO A 141 -0.66 11.28 0.91
CA PRO A 141 0.66 11.44 0.29
C PRO A 141 0.66 11.31 -1.24
N ALA A 142 -0.28 10.55 -1.78
CA ALA A 142 -0.51 10.40 -3.22
C ALA A 142 -1.10 11.65 -3.91
N GLY A 143 -1.36 12.73 -3.17
CA GLY A 143 -1.79 14.03 -3.73
C GLY A 143 -3.30 14.19 -3.96
N PHE A 144 -4.14 13.32 -3.41
CA PHE A 144 -5.60 13.43 -3.51
C PHE A 144 -6.32 13.13 -2.19
N ARG A 145 -7.62 13.44 -2.14
CA ARG A 145 -8.52 13.03 -1.05
C ARG A 145 -9.49 11.97 -1.58
N ALA A 146 -9.76 10.95 -0.79
CA ALA A 146 -10.82 9.99 -1.05
C ALA A 146 -12.10 10.46 -0.32
N ILE A 147 -13.15 10.77 -1.06
CA ILE A 147 -14.38 11.36 -0.53
C ILE A 147 -15.46 10.29 -0.43
N GLY A 148 -16.12 10.21 0.73
CA GLY A 148 -17.28 9.34 0.91
C GLY A 148 -16.97 7.83 0.90
N VAL A 149 -15.74 7.44 1.28
CA VAL A 149 -15.27 6.04 1.23
C VAL A 149 -15.51 5.25 2.52
N GLY A 150 -16.33 5.79 3.42
CA GLY A 150 -16.72 5.12 4.66
C GLY A 150 -15.53 4.72 5.53
N LEU A 151 -15.60 3.55 6.13
CA LEU A 151 -14.54 3.01 6.99
C LEU A 151 -13.26 2.66 6.22
N GLY A 152 -13.32 2.51 4.89
CA GLY A 152 -12.15 2.33 4.04
C GLY A 152 -11.17 3.50 4.05
N ALA A 153 -11.60 4.69 4.50
CA ALA A 153 -10.73 5.84 4.68
C ALA A 153 -9.50 5.50 5.54
N GLN A 154 -9.65 4.68 6.59
CA GLN A 154 -8.55 4.22 7.44
C GLN A 154 -7.46 3.48 6.63
N CYS A 155 -7.86 2.59 5.74
CA CYS A 155 -6.95 1.79 4.93
C CYS A 155 -6.17 2.67 3.95
N MET A 156 -6.85 3.64 3.33
CA MET A 156 -6.29 4.51 2.30
C MET A 156 -5.20 5.45 2.83
N LEU A 157 -5.09 5.69 4.16
CA LEU A 157 -4.01 6.48 4.74
C LEU A 157 -2.62 5.90 4.40
N CYS A 158 -2.52 4.56 4.31
CA CYS A 158 -1.30 3.84 3.99
C CYS A 158 -1.34 3.18 2.61
N HIS A 159 -2.51 2.70 2.18
CA HIS A 159 -2.70 1.98 0.91
C HIS A 159 -2.94 2.95 -0.25
N ASN A 160 -1.92 3.73 -0.58
CA ASN A 160 -1.88 4.67 -1.71
C ASN A 160 -0.46 4.70 -2.31
N SER A 161 -0.31 5.24 -3.51
CA SER A 161 0.98 5.28 -4.22
C SER A 161 2.04 6.15 -3.56
N ARG A 162 1.73 6.84 -2.48
CA ARG A 162 2.59 7.70 -1.68
C ARG A 162 3.12 8.94 -2.42
N ASN A 163 3.51 8.78 -3.66
CA ASN A 163 3.84 9.85 -4.58
C ASN A 163 2.89 9.73 -5.77
N GLY A 164 2.11 10.75 -6.05
CA GLY A 164 1.20 10.73 -7.19
C GLY A 164 1.84 11.31 -8.45
N ALA A 165 1.23 11.02 -9.60
CA ALA A 165 1.63 11.63 -10.87
C ALA A 165 1.51 13.17 -10.82
N VAL A 166 0.61 13.70 -9.99
CA VAL A 166 0.45 15.15 -9.76
C VAL A 166 1.66 15.76 -9.04
N ALA A 167 2.33 14.97 -8.18
CA ALA A 167 3.53 15.38 -7.47
C ALA A 167 4.83 14.96 -8.21
N TRP A 168 4.71 14.63 -9.48
CA TRP A 168 5.82 14.20 -10.33
C TRP A 168 6.87 15.29 -10.43
N ASN A 169 8.06 15.03 -9.88
CA ASN A 169 9.19 15.94 -9.98
C ASN A 169 10.09 15.53 -11.15
N GLN A 170 10.11 16.34 -12.20
CA GLN A 170 10.92 16.08 -13.38
C GLN A 170 12.42 16.27 -13.15
N GLU A 171 12.82 16.96 -12.08
CA GLU A 171 14.22 17.24 -11.76
C GLU A 171 14.92 16.07 -11.05
N ASP A 172 14.16 15.19 -10.38
CA ASP A 172 14.72 14.00 -9.72
C ASP A 172 14.01 12.70 -10.21
N PRO A 173 14.39 12.21 -11.39
CA PRO A 173 13.77 11.02 -12.00
C PRO A 173 13.92 9.75 -11.15
N ARG A 174 14.95 9.66 -10.30
CA ARG A 174 15.21 8.48 -9.47
C ARG A 174 14.11 8.18 -8.48
N ARG A 175 13.36 9.20 -8.05
CA ARG A 175 12.29 9.06 -7.04
C ARG A 175 10.96 8.60 -7.62
N TYR A 176 10.76 8.75 -8.93
CA TYR A 176 9.43 8.69 -9.54
C TYR A 176 9.30 7.70 -10.70
N THR A 177 10.28 6.85 -10.87
CA THR A 177 10.24 5.80 -11.90
C THR A 177 9.28 4.67 -11.57
N ALA A 178 8.84 4.57 -10.32
CA ALA A 178 7.82 3.64 -9.89
C ALA A 178 7.05 4.19 -8.68
N PRO A 179 5.72 4.01 -8.60
CA PRO A 179 4.94 4.32 -7.41
C PRO A 179 5.27 3.33 -6.30
N HIS A 180 4.83 3.62 -5.08
CA HIS A 180 4.89 2.63 -4.00
C HIS A 180 3.92 1.46 -4.26
N THR A 181 4.29 0.24 -3.90
CA THR A 181 3.55 -1.01 -4.15
C THR A 181 2.26 -1.17 -3.33
N SER A 182 1.60 -0.08 -2.96
CA SER A 182 0.35 -0.07 -2.17
C SER A 182 -0.67 0.88 -2.78
N SER A 183 -0.82 0.87 -4.10
CA SER A 183 -1.62 1.82 -4.89
C SER A 183 -3.13 1.54 -4.93
N GLN A 184 -3.67 0.81 -3.93
CA GLN A 184 -5.07 0.38 -3.93
C GLN A 184 -6.06 1.54 -4.00
N ALA A 185 -5.82 2.63 -3.24
CA ALA A 185 -6.68 3.81 -3.28
C ALA A 185 -6.62 4.52 -4.63
N ASP A 186 -5.43 4.57 -5.25
CA ASP A 186 -5.23 5.18 -6.57
C ASP A 186 -6.03 4.45 -7.64
N VAL A 187 -5.90 3.12 -7.70
CA VAL A 187 -6.62 2.28 -8.67
C VAL A 187 -8.12 2.32 -8.43
N LEU A 188 -8.57 2.16 -7.20
CA LEU A 188 -10.00 2.21 -6.85
C LEU A 188 -10.65 3.53 -7.27
N LEU A 189 -9.94 4.64 -7.11
CA LEU A 189 -10.45 5.98 -7.41
C LEU A 189 -10.02 6.51 -8.79
N GLY A 190 -9.28 5.72 -9.57
CA GLY A 190 -8.86 6.09 -10.92
C GLY A 190 -7.89 7.27 -10.95
N LYS A 191 -6.84 7.25 -10.15
CA LYS A 191 -5.88 8.36 -9.95
C LYS A 191 -4.46 8.00 -10.35
N ASN A 192 -3.64 9.04 -10.53
CA ASN A 192 -2.17 8.99 -10.57
C ASN A 192 -1.55 8.15 -11.71
N VAL A 193 -2.16 8.11 -12.87
CA VAL A 193 -1.58 7.51 -14.08
C VAL A 193 -1.27 8.55 -15.15
N PHE A 194 -0.41 8.20 -16.09
CA PHE A 194 -0.11 8.99 -17.28
C PHE A 194 -0.96 8.53 -18.47
N PHE A 195 -1.04 9.34 -19.51
CA PHE A 195 -1.71 9.08 -20.80
C PHE A 195 -3.22 8.89 -20.71
N LEU A 196 -3.85 9.18 -19.56
CA LEU A 196 -5.29 9.09 -19.40
C LEU A 196 -5.91 10.48 -19.40
N ASP A 197 -6.99 10.66 -20.15
CA ASP A 197 -7.80 11.86 -20.06
C ASP A 197 -8.69 11.79 -18.81
N TYR A 198 -8.38 12.63 -17.82
CA TYR A 198 -9.12 12.72 -16.56
C TYR A 198 -10.46 13.49 -16.68
N GLY A 199 -10.84 13.99 -17.88
CA GLY A 199 -12.19 14.47 -18.14
C GLY A 199 -13.26 13.40 -17.96
N ASN A 200 -12.87 12.12 -18.08
CA ASN A 200 -13.71 10.97 -17.76
C ASN A 200 -13.61 10.59 -16.29
N ASN A 201 -14.74 10.28 -15.65
CA ASN A 201 -14.75 9.77 -14.28
C ASN A 201 -14.37 8.29 -14.27
N PHE A 202 -13.23 7.96 -13.66
CA PHE A 202 -12.72 6.60 -13.50
C PHE A 202 -12.86 6.05 -12.09
N ILE A 203 -13.66 6.67 -11.22
CA ILE A 203 -13.96 6.11 -9.90
C ILE A 203 -14.66 4.76 -10.08
N SER A 204 -14.17 3.76 -9.37
CA SER A 204 -14.78 2.42 -9.40
C SER A 204 -16.22 2.45 -8.84
N PRO A 205 -17.15 1.70 -9.42
CA PRO A 205 -18.45 1.46 -8.81
C PRO A 205 -18.33 0.92 -7.37
N HIS A 206 -17.31 0.12 -7.07
CA HIS A 206 -17.04 -0.37 -5.72
C HIS A 206 -16.73 0.76 -4.71
N ALA A 207 -16.13 1.85 -5.15
CA ALA A 207 -15.94 3.04 -4.29
C ALA A 207 -17.21 3.85 -4.10
N SER A 208 -18.11 3.86 -5.11
CA SER A 208 -19.32 4.70 -5.12
C SER A 208 -20.53 4.02 -4.48
N PHE A 209 -20.70 2.70 -4.68
CA PHE A 209 -21.89 1.97 -4.24
C PHE A 209 -21.68 1.12 -2.99
N ILE A 210 -20.42 0.91 -2.55
CA ILE A 210 -20.11 0.13 -1.35
C ILE A 210 -19.73 1.10 -0.23
N GLY A 211 -20.62 1.29 0.74
CA GLY A 211 -20.55 2.35 1.74
C GLY A 211 -19.25 2.42 2.57
N ASP A 212 -18.61 1.28 2.83
CA ASP A 212 -17.36 1.17 3.59
C ASP A 212 -16.16 0.71 2.73
N SER A 213 -16.33 0.74 1.43
CA SER A 213 -15.29 0.41 0.43
C SER A 213 -14.41 -0.81 0.83
N CYS A 214 -13.13 -0.62 1.13
CA CYS A 214 -12.17 -1.68 1.48
C CYS A 214 -12.68 -2.61 2.58
N VAL A 215 -13.26 -2.04 3.66
CA VAL A 215 -13.70 -2.80 4.85
C VAL A 215 -14.82 -3.78 4.50
N THR A 216 -15.68 -3.45 3.56
CA THR A 216 -16.78 -4.33 3.17
C THR A 216 -16.28 -5.68 2.66
N CYS A 217 -15.27 -5.68 1.77
CA CYS A 217 -14.76 -6.91 1.16
C CYS A 217 -13.64 -7.56 2.00
N HIS A 218 -12.74 -6.75 2.58
CA HIS A 218 -11.55 -7.26 3.26
C HIS A 218 -11.75 -7.58 4.74
N VAL A 219 -12.83 -7.08 5.36
CA VAL A 219 -13.12 -7.29 6.80
C VAL A 219 -14.49 -7.91 7.02
N ARG A 220 -15.58 -7.32 6.48
CA ARG A 220 -16.94 -7.76 6.80
C ARG A 220 -17.39 -9.00 6.06
N PHE A 221 -17.02 -9.13 4.78
CA PHE A 221 -17.44 -10.26 3.95
C PHE A 221 -16.40 -11.38 3.91
N GLY A 222 -15.19 -11.14 4.41
CA GLY A 222 -14.19 -12.18 4.56
C GLY A 222 -14.54 -13.19 5.64
N ARG A 223 -14.10 -14.42 5.48
CA ARG A 223 -14.28 -15.49 6.49
C ARG A 223 -13.55 -15.18 7.79
N GLU A 224 -12.42 -14.49 7.69
CA GLU A 224 -11.56 -14.10 8.78
C GLU A 224 -11.25 -12.61 8.68
N SER A 225 -11.96 -11.78 9.43
CA SER A 225 -11.98 -10.32 9.27
C SER A 225 -10.60 -9.65 9.40
N HIS A 226 -9.78 -10.06 10.36
CA HIS A 226 -8.50 -9.40 10.64
C HIS A 226 -7.30 -10.08 9.97
N THR A 227 -7.51 -11.03 9.07
CA THR A 227 -6.50 -11.43 8.09
C THR A 227 -6.42 -10.47 6.90
N PHE A 228 -7.45 -9.64 6.74
CA PHE A 228 -7.62 -8.67 5.65
C PHE A 228 -7.62 -9.31 4.25
N LYS A 229 -7.92 -10.57 4.15
CA LYS A 229 -8.01 -11.31 2.88
C LYS A 229 -9.44 -11.30 2.39
N ALA A 230 -9.69 -10.70 1.23
CA ALA A 230 -10.91 -10.91 0.48
C ALA A 230 -10.86 -12.25 -0.25
N ASP A 231 -12.02 -12.88 -0.44
CA ASP A 231 -12.19 -14.11 -1.22
C ASP A 231 -13.37 -14.00 -2.20
N ALA A 232 -13.49 -14.97 -3.12
CA ALA A 232 -14.55 -14.96 -4.12
C ALA A 232 -15.96 -14.98 -3.52
N THR A 233 -16.14 -15.48 -2.30
CA THR A 233 -17.45 -15.50 -1.62
C THR A 233 -17.93 -14.11 -1.27
N SER A 234 -17.01 -13.14 -1.11
CA SER A 234 -17.35 -11.74 -0.94
C SER A 234 -18.05 -11.16 -2.18
N CYS A 235 -17.59 -11.56 -3.37
CA CYS A 235 -18.16 -11.12 -4.65
C CYS A 235 -19.57 -11.67 -4.87
N ALA A 236 -19.80 -12.91 -4.47
CA ALA A 236 -21.05 -13.64 -4.69
C ALA A 236 -22.27 -12.97 -4.05
N ARG A 237 -22.08 -12.13 -3.04
CA ARG A 237 -23.18 -11.41 -2.37
C ARG A 237 -23.86 -10.38 -3.28
N CYS A 238 -23.14 -9.84 -4.27
CA CYS A 238 -23.66 -8.84 -5.20
C CYS A 238 -23.66 -9.34 -6.65
N HIS A 239 -22.70 -10.19 -7.03
CA HIS A 239 -22.48 -10.62 -8.42
C HIS A 239 -22.98 -12.05 -8.72
N GLY A 240 -23.56 -12.73 -7.73
CA GLY A 240 -23.98 -14.12 -7.88
C GLY A 240 -22.81 -15.12 -7.77
N ARG A 241 -23.16 -16.41 -7.64
CA ARG A 241 -22.19 -17.47 -7.35
C ARG A 241 -21.31 -17.87 -8.54
N ASP A 242 -21.71 -17.48 -9.75
CA ASP A 242 -21.01 -17.85 -10.98
C ASP A 242 -19.83 -16.93 -11.31
N LEU A 243 -19.64 -15.83 -10.54
CA LEU A 243 -18.48 -14.97 -10.67
C LEU A 243 -17.26 -15.64 -10.04
N THR A 244 -16.30 -16.02 -10.87
CA THR A 244 -15.01 -16.57 -10.44
C THR A 244 -13.94 -15.50 -10.49
N MET A 245 -12.91 -15.64 -9.65
CA MET A 245 -11.76 -14.74 -9.67
C MET A 245 -11.06 -14.73 -11.05
N GLU A 246 -11.01 -15.87 -11.73
CA GLU A 246 -10.41 -15.95 -13.07
C GLU A 246 -11.17 -15.11 -14.11
N ARG A 247 -12.51 -15.09 -14.06
CA ARG A 247 -13.31 -14.23 -14.95
C ARG A 247 -13.04 -12.74 -14.75
N VAL A 248 -12.71 -12.32 -13.53
CA VAL A 248 -12.42 -10.91 -13.23
C VAL A 248 -10.95 -10.58 -13.50
N GLN A 249 -10.04 -11.41 -13.02
CA GLN A 249 -8.60 -11.16 -13.06
C GLN A 249 -7.94 -11.57 -14.38
N GLY A 250 -8.47 -12.59 -15.08
CA GLY A 250 -7.87 -13.10 -16.31
C GLY A 250 -7.64 -12.03 -17.36
N PRO A 251 -8.67 -11.23 -17.76
CA PRO A 251 -8.51 -10.16 -18.73
C PRO A 251 -7.49 -9.09 -18.30
N ALA A 252 -7.49 -8.70 -17.01
CA ALA A 252 -6.54 -7.71 -16.50
C ALA A 252 -5.11 -8.26 -16.49
N ARG A 253 -4.93 -9.53 -16.15
CA ARG A 253 -3.61 -10.21 -16.20
C ARG A 253 -3.04 -10.23 -17.59
N THR A 254 -3.84 -10.55 -18.59
CA THR A 254 -3.42 -10.52 -20.02
C THR A 254 -2.95 -9.12 -20.42
N LEU A 255 -3.75 -8.10 -20.14
CA LEU A 255 -3.41 -6.71 -20.44
C LEU A 255 -2.12 -6.24 -19.73
N LEU A 256 -1.94 -6.57 -18.45
CA LEU A 256 -0.72 -6.24 -17.72
C LEU A 256 0.51 -6.94 -18.29
N HIS A 257 0.36 -8.19 -18.73
CA HIS A 257 1.43 -8.92 -19.39
C HIS A 257 1.82 -8.27 -20.74
N GLU A 258 0.83 -7.87 -21.55
CA GLU A 258 1.06 -7.15 -22.81
C GLU A 258 1.78 -5.82 -22.59
N LEU A 259 1.34 -5.04 -21.60
CA LEU A 259 1.98 -3.77 -21.25
C LEU A 259 3.42 -3.97 -20.79
N ARG A 260 3.67 -4.95 -19.93
CA ARG A 260 5.01 -5.31 -19.49
C ARG A 260 5.91 -5.66 -20.65
N ALA A 261 5.47 -6.54 -21.54
CA ALA A 261 6.23 -6.95 -22.72
C ALA A 261 6.54 -5.77 -23.66
N ALA A 262 5.59 -4.85 -23.84
CA ALA A 262 5.79 -3.66 -24.66
C ALA A 262 6.86 -2.72 -24.05
N ILE A 263 6.84 -2.51 -22.72
CA ILE A 263 7.85 -1.69 -22.04
C ILE A 263 9.23 -2.34 -22.16
N GLU A 264 9.35 -3.64 -21.88
CA GLU A 264 10.60 -4.41 -22.00
C GLU A 264 11.17 -4.32 -23.42
N ALA A 265 10.33 -4.45 -24.44
CA ALA A 265 10.72 -4.31 -25.85
C ALA A 265 11.22 -2.89 -26.16
N LYS A 266 10.56 -1.84 -25.66
CA LYS A 266 10.98 -0.45 -25.87
C LYS A 266 12.30 -0.12 -25.17
N ILE A 267 12.54 -0.63 -23.95
CA ILE A 267 13.83 -0.50 -23.29
C ILE A 267 14.91 -1.22 -24.11
N MET A 268 14.64 -2.44 -24.57
CA MET A 268 15.57 -3.21 -25.40
C MET A 268 15.90 -2.52 -26.72
N ALA A 269 14.90 -1.93 -27.41
CA ALA A 269 15.11 -1.17 -28.66
C ALA A 269 15.98 0.08 -28.43
N ASN A 270 15.94 0.66 -27.25
CA ASN A 270 16.70 1.84 -26.85
C ASN A 270 17.95 1.52 -26.00
N ARG A 271 18.39 0.27 -25.96
CA ARG A 271 19.50 -0.16 -25.09
C ARG A 271 20.82 0.58 -25.31
N ALA A 272 21.02 1.16 -26.50
CA ALA A 272 22.20 1.98 -26.81
C ALA A 272 22.39 3.16 -25.83
N ARG A 273 21.32 3.60 -25.17
CA ARG A 273 21.36 4.65 -24.13
C ARG A 273 21.86 4.15 -22.79
N ILE A 274 21.96 2.80 -22.56
CA ILE A 274 22.26 2.20 -21.26
C ILE A 274 23.73 1.82 -21.25
N GLN A 275 24.58 2.58 -20.60
CA GLN A 275 26.02 2.35 -20.54
C GLN A 275 26.55 2.19 -19.11
N VAL A 276 25.81 2.74 -18.14
CA VAL A 276 26.14 2.64 -16.72
C VAL A 276 24.91 2.20 -15.95
N VAL A 277 25.06 1.25 -15.05
CA VAL A 277 23.97 0.70 -14.24
C VAL A 277 24.37 0.69 -12.79
N ARG A 278 23.57 1.28 -11.92
CA ARG A 278 23.71 1.11 -10.47
C ARG A 278 23.06 -0.20 -10.05
N VAL A 279 23.88 -1.08 -9.47
CA VAL A 279 23.48 -2.45 -9.12
C VAL A 279 22.73 -2.46 -7.80
N TRP A 280 21.48 -2.92 -7.83
CA TRP A 280 20.67 -3.14 -6.62
C TRP A 280 20.98 -4.53 -6.03
N SER A 281 21.18 -4.58 -4.72
CA SER A 281 21.33 -5.83 -3.97
C SER A 281 20.12 -6.06 -3.07
N ALA A 282 19.37 -7.13 -3.34
CA ALA A 282 18.28 -7.60 -2.48
C ALA A 282 18.78 -7.94 -1.05
N ARG A 283 20.01 -8.50 -0.93
CA ARG A 283 20.60 -8.85 0.35
C ARG A 283 20.98 -7.64 1.20
N ALA A 284 21.56 -6.62 0.58
CA ALA A 284 21.98 -5.40 1.26
C ALA A 284 20.83 -4.38 1.38
N TYR A 285 19.74 -4.58 0.62
CA TYR A 285 18.63 -3.65 0.47
C TYR A 285 19.11 -2.23 0.10
N ALA A 286 20.11 -2.17 -0.78
CA ALA A 286 20.81 -0.95 -1.19
C ALA A 286 21.42 -1.08 -2.58
N TYR A 287 21.81 0.05 -3.18
CA TYR A 287 22.73 0.06 -4.31
C TYR A 287 24.15 -0.21 -3.81
N VAL A 288 24.78 -1.27 -4.32
CA VAL A 288 26.06 -1.76 -3.82
C VAL A 288 27.21 -1.52 -4.79
N ASP A 289 26.92 -1.23 -6.06
CA ASP A 289 27.93 -1.08 -7.09
C ASP A 289 27.43 -0.21 -8.25
N THR A 290 28.35 0.22 -9.10
CA THR A 290 28.09 0.88 -10.37
C THR A 290 28.91 0.21 -11.45
N VAL A 291 28.25 -0.34 -12.47
CA VAL A 291 28.87 -1.15 -13.51
C VAL A 291 28.72 -0.45 -14.85
N THR A 292 29.84 -0.29 -15.56
CA THR A 292 29.83 0.09 -16.99
C THR A 292 29.59 -1.18 -17.82
N ILE A 293 28.69 -1.08 -18.78
CA ILE A 293 28.32 -2.20 -19.65
C ILE A 293 28.41 -1.77 -21.11
N ASP A 294 28.69 -2.72 -21.99
CA ASP A 294 28.48 -2.55 -23.41
C ASP A 294 26.98 -2.72 -23.71
N PRO A 295 26.29 -1.69 -24.25
CA PRO A 295 24.89 -1.79 -24.63
C PRO A 295 24.60 -2.96 -25.60
N ALA A 296 25.54 -3.29 -26.48
CA ALA A 296 25.40 -4.40 -27.42
C ALA A 296 25.35 -5.76 -26.72
N ALA A 297 25.95 -5.86 -25.54
CA ALA A 297 25.93 -7.09 -24.73
C ALA A 297 24.57 -7.36 -24.07
N ILE A 298 23.65 -6.38 -24.02
CA ILE A 298 22.32 -6.57 -23.44
C ILE A 298 21.50 -7.47 -24.37
N GLN A 299 21.19 -8.68 -23.91
CA GLN A 299 20.40 -9.67 -24.64
C GLN A 299 18.93 -9.69 -24.22
N ARG A 300 18.63 -9.34 -22.96
CA ARG A 300 17.27 -9.35 -22.41
C ARG A 300 17.07 -8.29 -21.36
N VAL A 301 15.88 -7.72 -21.35
CA VAL A 301 15.38 -6.78 -20.36
C VAL A 301 14.11 -7.35 -19.75
N GLU A 302 13.99 -7.36 -18.44
CA GLU A 302 12.81 -7.86 -17.71
C GLU A 302 12.43 -6.88 -16.63
N LEU A 303 11.18 -6.45 -16.59
CA LEU A 303 10.63 -5.78 -15.42
C LEU A 303 10.31 -6.85 -14.36
N ALA A 304 10.78 -6.67 -13.15
CA ALA A 304 10.59 -7.64 -12.07
C ALA A 304 10.56 -6.96 -10.70
N GLU A 305 9.79 -7.54 -9.78
CA GLU A 305 9.94 -7.19 -8.37
C GLU A 305 11.21 -7.85 -7.82
N ILE A 306 12.06 -7.05 -7.22
CA ILE A 306 13.34 -7.50 -6.66
C ILE A 306 13.34 -7.15 -5.17
N ALA A 307 13.11 -8.15 -4.32
CA ALA A 307 13.02 -8.00 -2.86
C ALA A 307 12.02 -6.90 -2.42
N GLY A 308 10.82 -6.94 -2.98
CA GLY A 308 9.76 -5.96 -2.68
C GLY A 308 9.95 -4.59 -3.34
N GLN A 309 10.98 -4.44 -4.19
CA GLN A 309 11.23 -3.21 -4.96
C GLN A 309 10.93 -3.45 -6.44
N GLN A 310 10.29 -2.48 -7.06
CA GLN A 310 10.04 -2.47 -8.51
C GLN A 310 11.37 -2.27 -9.24
N GLY A 311 11.74 -3.21 -10.08
CA GLY A 311 13.05 -3.23 -10.69
C GLY A 311 13.06 -3.62 -12.16
N VAL A 312 14.27 -3.55 -12.72
CA VAL A 312 14.62 -4.04 -14.04
C VAL A 312 15.81 -4.97 -13.93
N THR A 313 15.73 -6.10 -14.62
CA THR A 313 16.85 -7.05 -14.74
C THR A 313 17.36 -7.00 -16.17
N LEU A 314 18.64 -6.71 -16.33
CA LEU A 314 19.37 -6.81 -17.60
C LEU A 314 20.12 -8.14 -17.63
N THR A 315 19.91 -8.94 -18.67
CA THR A 315 20.72 -10.14 -18.93
C THR A 315 21.70 -9.82 -20.05
N LEU A 316 22.99 -9.93 -19.77
CA LEU A 316 24.06 -9.66 -20.72
C LEU A 316 24.50 -10.94 -21.44
N ALA A 317 25.27 -10.79 -22.51
CA ALA A 317 25.97 -11.88 -23.17
C ALA A 317 26.80 -12.67 -22.12
N GLY A 318 26.79 -13.99 -22.24
CA GLY A 318 27.39 -14.88 -21.21
C GLY A 318 26.49 -15.15 -20.00
N GLY A 319 25.23 -14.65 -19.99
CA GLY A 319 24.25 -14.98 -18.95
C GLY A 319 24.37 -14.16 -17.67
N ARG A 320 25.28 -13.19 -17.56
CA ARG A 320 25.40 -12.30 -16.42
C ARG A 320 24.12 -11.46 -16.26
N ARG A 321 23.52 -11.49 -15.07
CA ARG A 321 22.33 -10.69 -14.73
C ARG A 321 22.69 -9.51 -13.84
N ILE A 322 22.15 -8.33 -14.17
CA ILE A 322 22.30 -7.10 -13.40
C ILE A 322 20.91 -6.63 -13.00
N GLN A 323 20.69 -6.46 -11.72
CA GLN A 323 19.42 -5.94 -11.16
C GLN A 323 19.58 -4.48 -10.82
N SER A 324 18.57 -3.66 -11.18
CA SER A 324 18.55 -2.23 -10.96
C SER A 324 17.12 -1.72 -10.92
N GLN A 325 16.96 -0.41 -10.88
CA GLN A 325 15.68 0.28 -11.14
C GLN A 325 15.78 1.04 -12.47
N LEU A 326 14.65 1.30 -13.10
CA LEU A 326 14.63 1.95 -14.42
C LEU A 326 15.32 3.33 -14.40
N GLY A 327 15.14 4.13 -13.35
CA GLY A 327 15.80 5.43 -13.19
C GLY A 327 17.30 5.37 -12.86
N GLU A 328 17.83 4.19 -12.62
CA GLU A 328 19.27 3.96 -12.36
C GLU A 328 20.01 3.33 -13.54
N LEU A 329 19.34 3.22 -14.68
CA LEU A 329 19.97 2.98 -15.97
C LEU A 329 20.46 4.32 -16.49
N ARG A 330 21.76 4.44 -16.82
CA ARG A 330 22.41 5.72 -17.10
C ARG A 330 23.21 5.68 -18.41
N ASP A 331 23.38 6.87 -19.02
CA ASP A 331 24.27 7.09 -20.16
C ASP A 331 25.75 7.16 -19.71
N ALA A 332 26.65 7.34 -20.66
CA ALA A 332 28.09 7.49 -20.40
C ALA A 332 28.45 8.69 -19.52
N GLN A 333 27.60 9.72 -19.51
CA GLN A 333 27.78 10.92 -18.68
C GLN A 333 27.13 10.78 -17.29
N GLY A 334 26.59 9.61 -16.97
CA GLY A 334 25.92 9.34 -15.69
C GLY A 334 24.51 9.95 -15.57
N ARG A 335 23.94 10.49 -16.66
CA ARG A 335 22.57 10.98 -16.69
C ARG A 335 21.60 9.81 -16.85
N PRO A 336 20.36 9.88 -16.36
CA PRO A 336 19.35 8.85 -16.60
C PRO A 336 19.20 8.56 -18.11
N SER A 337 19.27 7.29 -18.49
CA SER A 337 19.08 6.84 -19.88
C SER A 337 17.71 7.22 -20.45
N PHE A 338 16.72 7.32 -19.55
CA PHE A 338 15.34 7.70 -19.89
C PHE A 338 14.92 8.83 -18.95
N ALA A 339 14.55 9.98 -19.52
CA ALA A 339 14.05 11.11 -18.76
C ALA A 339 12.66 10.82 -18.16
N THR A 340 12.24 11.55 -17.15
CA THR A 340 10.90 11.42 -16.55
C THR A 340 9.76 11.75 -17.54
N SER A 341 10.06 12.54 -18.59
CA SER A 341 9.13 12.82 -19.68
C SER A 341 9.07 11.71 -20.74
N ASP A 342 10.02 10.77 -20.71
CA ASP A 342 10.08 9.67 -21.68
C ASP A 342 8.84 8.76 -21.52
N PRO A 343 8.14 8.42 -22.62
CA PRO A 343 7.00 7.50 -22.56
C PRO A 343 7.32 6.15 -21.89
N ILE A 344 8.55 5.65 -22.01
CA ILE A 344 8.99 4.41 -21.37
C ILE A 344 8.90 4.51 -19.84
N VAL A 345 9.39 5.63 -19.25
CA VAL A 345 9.34 5.87 -17.80
C VAL A 345 7.91 6.02 -17.32
N ARG A 346 7.09 6.77 -18.04
CA ARG A 346 5.67 6.98 -17.71
C ARG A 346 4.85 5.70 -17.86
N ALA A 347 5.16 4.88 -18.85
CA ALA A 347 4.57 3.56 -19.02
C ALA A 347 4.97 2.61 -17.88
N GLY A 348 6.24 2.63 -17.48
CA GLY A 348 6.73 1.91 -16.31
C GLY A 348 6.01 2.31 -15.02
N TRP A 349 5.77 3.62 -14.82
CA TRP A 349 4.95 4.12 -13.71
C TRP A 349 3.54 3.52 -13.73
N ASN A 350 2.84 3.58 -14.87
CA ASN A 350 1.49 3.04 -15.01
C ASN A 350 1.45 1.53 -14.73
N TYR A 351 2.40 0.78 -15.32
CA TYR A 351 2.52 -0.66 -15.10
C TYR A 351 2.67 -0.97 -13.60
N TRP A 352 3.63 -0.34 -12.92
CA TRP A 352 3.90 -0.58 -11.52
C TRP A 352 2.78 -0.08 -10.58
N LEU A 353 2.02 0.94 -10.97
CA LEU A 353 0.85 1.38 -10.21
C LEU A 353 -0.26 0.33 -10.26
N LEU A 354 -0.53 -0.22 -11.43
CA LEU A 354 -1.54 -1.25 -11.61
C LEU A 354 -1.12 -2.60 -10.99
N GLU A 355 0.16 -2.96 -11.10
CA GLU A 355 0.72 -4.17 -10.50
C GLU A 355 0.74 -4.07 -8.98
N GLY A 356 1.19 -2.92 -8.44
CA GLY A 356 1.27 -2.63 -7.01
C GLY A 356 -0.07 -2.55 -6.28
N ASP A 357 -1.17 -2.40 -7.01
CA ASP A 357 -2.53 -2.54 -6.49
C ASP A 357 -2.82 -3.98 -6.01
N GLY A 358 -2.23 -4.98 -6.64
CA GLY A 358 -2.32 -6.39 -6.26
C GLY A 358 -3.70 -7.04 -6.44
N SER A 359 -4.72 -6.28 -6.84
CA SER A 359 -6.07 -6.82 -7.08
C SER A 359 -6.24 -7.46 -8.45
N VAL A 360 -5.30 -7.23 -9.36
CA VAL A 360 -5.36 -7.66 -10.77
C VAL A 360 -6.71 -7.28 -11.40
N GLY A 361 -7.06 -6.00 -11.27
CA GLY A 361 -8.25 -5.41 -11.89
C GLY A 361 -9.54 -5.48 -11.06
N VAL A 362 -9.59 -6.21 -9.93
CA VAL A 362 -10.82 -6.32 -9.10
C VAL A 362 -11.25 -4.95 -8.57
N HIS A 363 -10.32 -4.11 -8.14
CA HIS A 363 -10.65 -2.80 -7.60
C HIS A 363 -11.28 -1.88 -8.64
N ASN A 364 -10.81 -1.92 -9.90
CA ASN A 364 -11.34 -1.06 -10.96
C ASN A 364 -11.00 -1.60 -12.36
N PRO A 365 -11.74 -2.59 -12.88
CA PRO A 365 -11.41 -3.23 -14.15
C PRO A 365 -11.46 -2.27 -15.35
N ARG A 366 -12.38 -1.31 -15.33
CA ARG A 366 -12.50 -0.29 -16.38
C ARG A 366 -11.26 0.60 -16.44
N PHE A 367 -10.80 1.06 -15.29
CA PHE A 367 -9.60 1.89 -15.17
C PHE A 367 -8.36 1.15 -15.64
N VAL A 368 -8.13 -0.07 -15.13
CA VAL A 368 -7.00 -0.91 -15.53
C VAL A 368 -6.95 -1.09 -17.03
N ARG A 369 -8.08 -1.48 -17.65
CA ARG A 369 -8.18 -1.65 -19.11
C ARG A 369 -7.82 -0.36 -19.86
N GLN A 370 -8.40 0.76 -19.46
CA GLN A 370 -8.19 2.04 -20.16
C GLN A 370 -6.73 2.50 -20.04
N VAL A 371 -6.15 2.44 -18.86
CA VAL A 371 -4.75 2.81 -18.63
C VAL A 371 -3.80 1.97 -19.48
N VAL A 372 -4.01 0.66 -19.53
CA VAL A 372 -3.15 -0.21 -20.36
C VAL A 372 -3.26 0.17 -21.83
N LEU A 373 -4.47 0.32 -22.36
CA LEU A 373 -4.67 0.63 -23.79
C LEU A 373 -4.04 1.98 -24.18
N THR A 374 -4.28 3.05 -23.39
CA THR A 374 -3.69 4.37 -23.68
C THR A 374 -2.17 4.37 -23.51
N THR A 375 -1.64 3.57 -22.57
CA THR A 375 -0.19 3.43 -22.38
C THR A 375 0.46 2.68 -23.54
N LEU A 376 -0.17 1.60 -24.03
CA LEU A 376 0.32 0.87 -25.20
C LEU A 376 0.31 1.76 -26.46
N GLU A 377 -0.69 2.62 -26.60
CA GLU A 377 -0.73 3.60 -27.69
C GLU A 377 0.39 4.61 -27.59
N ALA A 378 0.66 5.15 -26.40
CA ALA A 378 1.76 6.10 -26.15
C ALA A 378 3.16 5.49 -26.37
N LEU A 379 3.27 4.17 -26.37
CA LEU A 379 4.52 3.44 -26.63
C LEU A 379 4.72 3.11 -28.13
N ARG A 380 3.75 3.31 -29.01
CA ARG A 380 3.89 3.06 -30.46
C ARG A 380 4.81 4.08 -31.11
#